data_d77d7a651c86ea960d5d70fafd97c429
#
_entry.id   d77d7a651c86ea960d5d70fafd97c429
#
_cell.length_a   1.000
_cell.length_b   1.000
_cell.length_c   1.000
_cell.angle_alpha   90.00
_cell.angle_beta   90.00
_cell.angle_gamma   90.00
#
_symmetry.space_group_name_H-M   'P 1'
#
loop_
_entity.id
_entity.type
_entity.pdbx_description
1 polymer ?
#
loop_
_entity_poly.entity_id
_entity_poly.type
_entity_poly.pdbx_seq_one_letter_code
_entity_poly.pdbx_strand_id
1 'polypeptide(L)'
;MSTSTSMRRTPTLSLLTITITSLIFLSLFPRTQSEVITLTSDTFTDKIKEKDTAWFVKFCVPWCKHCKNLGSLWDDLGKAMEGEDEIEVGEVDCGLDKAVCTKVDIHSYPTFKVFYDGEEVARYQGSRDVESMKTFVLGESEKAAAKALESDKEL
;
A
#
# COMPACT_ATOMS: atom_id res chain seq x y z
N MET A 1 -46.28 -39.04 -44.91
CA MET A 1 -45.08 -38.20 -45.23
C MET A 1 -45.00 -37.08 -44.18
N SER A 2 -44.18 -37.26 -43.13
CA SER A 2 -43.98 -36.26 -42.08
C SER A 2 -42.59 -35.71 -42.24
N THR A 3 -42.46 -34.45 -42.58
CA THR A 3 -41.18 -33.72 -42.65
C THR A 3 -40.90 -33.09 -41.29
N SER A 4 -39.92 -33.65 -40.59
CA SER A 4 -39.40 -33.10 -39.36
C SER A 4 -38.40 -31.98 -39.65
N THR A 5 -38.73 -30.72 -39.34
CA THR A 5 -37.85 -29.58 -39.48
C THR A 5 -37.00 -29.43 -38.21
N SER A 6 -35.74 -29.86 -38.31
CA SER A 6 -34.75 -29.68 -37.26
C SER A 6 -34.29 -28.21 -37.18
N MET A 7 -34.70 -27.53 -36.09
CA MET A 7 -34.21 -26.20 -35.75
C MET A 7 -32.77 -26.26 -35.20
N ARG A 8 -31.78 -25.90 -36.02
CA ARG A 8 -30.39 -25.72 -35.55
C ARG A 8 -30.33 -24.45 -34.75
N ARG A 9 -30.19 -24.58 -33.44
CA ARG A 9 -29.84 -23.48 -32.52
C ARG A 9 -28.39 -23.06 -32.80
N THR A 10 -28.18 -21.82 -33.22
CA THR A 10 -26.86 -21.22 -33.47
C THR A 10 -26.12 -20.95 -32.14
N PRO A 11 -24.89 -21.43 -31.97
CA PRO A 11 -24.14 -21.26 -30.69
C PRO A 11 -23.51 -19.86 -30.51
N THR A 12 -23.74 -18.95 -31.43
CA THR A 12 -23.08 -17.63 -31.44
C THR A 12 -23.60 -16.65 -30.40
N LEU A 13 -24.89 -16.78 -29.98
CA LEU A 13 -25.47 -15.88 -28.97
C LEU A 13 -24.94 -16.17 -27.54
N SER A 14 -24.59 -17.42 -27.25
CA SER A 14 -24.08 -17.84 -25.95
C SER A 14 -22.64 -17.37 -25.67
N LEU A 15 -21.80 -17.33 -26.71
CA LEU A 15 -20.42 -16.84 -26.61
C LEU A 15 -20.37 -15.32 -26.38
N LEU A 16 -21.27 -14.57 -27.03
CA LEU A 16 -21.34 -13.10 -26.86
C LEU A 16 -21.78 -12.71 -25.44
N THR A 17 -22.73 -13.45 -24.86
CA THR A 17 -23.20 -13.18 -23.48
C THR A 17 -22.12 -13.48 -22.44
N ILE A 18 -21.34 -14.55 -22.63
CA ILE A 18 -20.24 -14.92 -21.72
C ILE A 18 -19.11 -13.88 -21.77
N THR A 19 -18.78 -13.36 -22.95
CA THR A 19 -17.73 -12.32 -23.08
C THR A 19 -18.14 -10.99 -22.47
N ILE A 20 -19.41 -10.59 -22.63
CA ILE A 20 -19.94 -9.34 -22.07
C ILE A 20 -20.01 -9.43 -20.54
N THR A 21 -20.47 -10.54 -19.97
CA THR A 21 -20.53 -10.73 -18.52
C THR A 21 -19.12 -10.77 -17.90
N SER A 22 -18.15 -11.37 -18.58
CA SER A 22 -16.74 -11.37 -18.13
C SER A 22 -16.12 -10.00 -18.12
N LEU A 23 -16.39 -9.17 -19.16
CA LEU A 23 -15.90 -7.80 -19.24
C LEU A 23 -16.55 -6.89 -18.18
N ILE A 24 -17.83 -7.05 -17.89
CA ILE A 24 -18.54 -6.30 -16.85
C ILE A 24 -18.03 -6.68 -15.47
N PHE A 25 -17.75 -7.97 -15.23
CA PHE A 25 -17.20 -8.43 -13.94
C PHE A 25 -15.80 -7.85 -13.68
N LEU A 26 -14.95 -7.72 -14.71
CA LEU A 26 -13.61 -7.15 -14.58
C LEU A 26 -13.63 -5.63 -14.27
N SER A 27 -14.70 -4.91 -14.67
CA SER A 27 -14.86 -3.47 -14.42
C SER A 27 -15.48 -3.13 -13.07
N LEU A 28 -16.02 -4.12 -12.33
CA LEU A 28 -16.66 -3.94 -11.02
C LEU A 28 -15.69 -4.13 -9.84
N PHE A 29 -14.46 -4.59 -10.08
CA PHE A 29 -13.45 -4.59 -9.02
C PHE A 29 -12.96 -3.15 -8.84
N PRO A 30 -13.14 -2.55 -7.64
CA PRO A 30 -12.52 -1.27 -7.36
C PRO A 30 -11.00 -1.48 -7.49
N ARG A 31 -10.38 -0.71 -8.40
CA ARG A 31 -8.93 -0.57 -8.37
C ARG A 31 -8.62 0.06 -7.02
N THR A 32 -8.00 -0.69 -6.14
CA THR A 32 -7.41 -0.14 -4.91
C THR A 32 -6.34 0.85 -5.37
N GLN A 33 -6.68 2.11 -5.32
CA GLN A 33 -5.75 3.20 -5.56
C GLN A 33 -4.86 3.21 -4.32
N SER A 34 -3.56 2.95 -4.48
CA SER A 34 -2.59 3.16 -3.41
C SER A 34 -2.54 4.66 -3.16
N GLU A 35 -3.25 5.10 -2.15
CA GLU A 35 -3.31 6.48 -1.68
C GLU A 35 -2.51 6.57 -0.38
N VAL A 36 -1.83 7.70 -0.17
CA VAL A 36 -1.18 7.95 1.12
C VAL A 36 -2.21 7.96 2.23
N ILE A 37 -2.02 7.10 3.23
CA ILE A 37 -2.96 6.92 4.33
C ILE A 37 -2.56 7.80 5.50
N THR A 38 -3.45 8.70 5.91
CA THR A 38 -3.26 9.48 7.13
C THR A 38 -3.44 8.60 8.37
N LEU A 39 -2.39 8.49 9.16
CA LEU A 39 -2.36 7.73 10.41
C LEU A 39 -2.48 8.67 11.61
N THR A 40 -3.40 8.36 12.50
CA THR A 40 -3.69 9.13 13.71
C THR A 40 -3.33 8.35 14.98
N SER A 41 -3.42 8.99 16.13
CA SER A 41 -3.22 8.33 17.43
C SER A 41 -4.14 7.12 17.64
N ASP A 42 -5.32 7.12 17.02
CA ASP A 42 -6.30 6.03 17.14
C ASP A 42 -6.01 4.87 16.18
N THR A 43 -5.40 5.15 15.02
CA THR A 43 -5.24 4.14 13.96
C THR A 43 -3.82 3.62 13.80
N PHE A 44 -2.81 4.40 14.14
CA PHE A 44 -1.40 4.11 13.90
C PHE A 44 -0.97 2.72 14.40
N THR A 45 -1.27 2.43 15.67
CA THR A 45 -0.80 1.19 16.29
C THR A 45 -1.39 -0.06 15.66
N ASP A 46 -2.66 -0.01 15.26
CA ASP A 46 -3.34 -1.13 14.61
C ASP A 46 -2.87 -1.31 13.17
N LYS A 47 -2.67 -0.19 12.47
CA LYS A 47 -2.22 -0.19 11.08
C LYS A 47 -0.82 -0.77 10.92
N ILE A 48 0.15 -0.33 11.69
CA ILE A 48 1.53 -0.85 11.59
C ILE A 48 1.66 -2.33 12.02
N LYS A 49 0.63 -2.90 12.67
CA LYS A 49 0.51 -4.32 13.04
C LYS A 49 -0.25 -5.17 12.04
N GLU A 50 -0.71 -4.60 10.93
CA GLU A 50 -1.33 -5.38 9.87
C GLU A 50 -0.37 -6.46 9.40
N LYS A 51 -0.86 -7.70 9.44
CA LYS A 51 -0.05 -8.86 9.14
C LYS A 51 0.41 -8.85 7.68
N ASP A 52 1.64 -9.27 7.46
CA ASP A 52 2.25 -9.39 6.13
C ASP A 52 2.28 -8.05 5.35
N THR A 53 2.20 -6.91 6.06
CA THR A 53 2.19 -5.58 5.46
C THR A 53 3.32 -4.71 6.02
N ALA A 54 4.15 -4.17 5.15
CA ALA A 54 5.15 -3.16 5.49
C ALA A 54 4.54 -1.76 5.37
N TRP A 55 4.68 -0.96 6.41
CA TRP A 55 4.22 0.42 6.45
C TRP A 55 5.39 1.38 6.30
N PHE A 56 5.46 2.10 5.17
CA PHE A 56 6.42 3.18 4.99
C PHE A 56 5.78 4.51 5.38
N VAL A 57 6.20 5.06 6.52
CA VAL A 57 5.52 6.19 7.16
C VAL A 57 6.38 7.44 7.18
N LYS A 58 5.81 8.56 6.71
CA LYS A 58 6.35 9.91 6.81
C LYS A 58 5.86 10.59 8.09
N PHE A 59 6.77 11.15 8.86
CA PHE A 59 6.47 11.96 10.03
C PHE A 59 6.84 13.41 9.75
N CYS A 60 5.86 14.30 9.81
CA CYS A 60 6.00 15.72 9.49
C CYS A 60 5.19 16.60 10.42
N VAL A 61 5.43 17.91 10.34
CA VAL A 61 4.56 18.95 10.88
C VAL A 61 4.26 19.99 9.80
N PRO A 62 3.08 20.62 9.78
CA PRO A 62 2.66 21.53 8.70
C PRO A 62 3.53 22.77 8.54
N TRP A 63 4.17 23.24 9.61
CA TRP A 63 5.05 24.44 9.61
C TRP A 63 6.50 24.14 9.23
N CYS A 64 6.89 22.87 9.07
CA CYS A 64 8.25 22.50 8.69
C CYS A 64 8.51 22.79 7.20
N LYS A 65 9.48 23.66 6.90
CA LYS A 65 9.86 23.99 5.53
C LYS A 65 10.33 22.78 4.72
N HIS A 66 11.09 21.86 5.34
CA HIS A 66 11.58 20.67 4.69
C HIS A 66 10.45 19.67 4.37
N CYS A 67 9.41 19.59 5.20
CA CYS A 67 8.20 18.84 4.90
C CYS A 67 7.43 19.44 3.73
N LYS A 68 7.27 20.77 3.71
CA LYS A 68 6.63 21.49 2.59
C LYS A 68 7.39 21.29 1.27
N ASN A 69 8.72 21.25 1.32
CA ASN A 69 9.56 21.07 0.15
C ASN A 69 9.50 19.65 -0.44
N LEU A 70 8.91 18.68 0.26
CA LEU A 70 8.61 17.38 -0.34
C LEU A 70 7.54 17.51 -1.44
N GLY A 71 6.67 18.54 -1.35
CA GLY A 71 5.63 18.80 -2.34
C GLY A 71 4.79 17.54 -2.59
N SER A 72 4.66 17.15 -3.87
CA SER A 72 3.95 15.97 -4.31
C SER A 72 4.73 14.66 -4.18
N LEU A 73 6.02 14.72 -3.78
CA LEU A 73 6.90 13.53 -3.75
C LEU A 73 6.27 12.35 -3.00
N TRP A 74 5.65 12.62 -1.83
CA TRP A 74 5.05 11.58 -1.02
C TRP A 74 3.81 10.97 -1.65
N ASP A 75 2.97 11.80 -2.27
CA ASP A 75 1.79 11.35 -3.03
C ASP A 75 2.21 10.59 -4.30
N ASP A 76 3.28 11.04 -4.97
CA ASP A 76 3.82 10.37 -6.15
C ASP A 76 4.44 9.01 -5.78
N LEU A 77 5.05 8.90 -4.59
CA LEU A 77 5.49 7.62 -4.04
C LEU A 77 4.30 6.68 -3.78
N GLY A 78 3.23 7.17 -3.15
CA GLY A 78 2.01 6.39 -2.94
C GLY A 78 1.49 5.80 -4.26
N LYS A 79 1.40 6.62 -5.30
CA LYS A 79 1.01 6.16 -6.65
C LYS A 79 1.98 5.15 -7.24
N ALA A 80 3.30 5.36 -7.06
CA ALA A 80 4.33 4.45 -7.56
C ALA A 80 4.32 3.08 -6.86
N MET A 81 3.70 3.01 -5.67
CA MET A 81 3.51 1.77 -4.91
C MET A 81 2.19 1.06 -5.26
N GLU A 82 1.38 1.59 -6.19
CA GLU A 82 0.20 0.88 -6.69
C GLU A 82 0.57 -0.49 -7.25
N GLY A 83 -0.10 -1.54 -6.75
CA GLY A 83 0.17 -2.93 -7.14
C GLY A 83 1.20 -3.66 -6.28
N GLU A 84 1.82 -3.00 -5.30
CA GLU A 84 2.65 -3.62 -4.27
C GLU A 84 1.78 -3.92 -3.04
N ASP A 85 0.96 -4.96 -3.10
CA ASP A 85 -0.10 -5.26 -2.12
C ASP A 85 0.40 -5.48 -0.69
N GLU A 86 1.70 -5.72 -0.51
CA GLU A 86 2.34 -5.96 0.79
C GLU A 86 2.94 -4.67 1.40
N ILE A 87 2.78 -3.52 0.75
CA ILE A 87 3.37 -2.24 1.20
C ILE A 87 2.31 -1.14 1.19
N GLU A 88 2.18 -0.48 2.33
CA GLU A 88 1.33 0.70 2.49
C GLU A 88 2.17 1.96 2.75
N VAL A 89 1.75 3.07 2.18
CA VAL A 89 2.39 4.38 2.37
C VAL A 89 1.52 5.23 3.28
N GLY A 90 2.08 5.61 4.41
CA GLY A 90 1.36 6.37 5.43
C GLY A 90 2.01 7.71 5.78
N GLU A 91 1.24 8.58 6.42
CA GLU A 91 1.77 9.82 6.98
C GLU A 91 1.17 10.11 8.36
N VAL A 92 1.97 10.75 9.22
CA VAL A 92 1.57 11.24 10.54
C VAL A 92 1.87 12.72 10.65
N ASP A 93 0.87 13.51 11.04
CA ASP A 93 1.06 14.90 11.46
C ASP A 93 1.44 14.95 12.96
N CYS A 94 2.73 15.13 13.23
CA CYS A 94 3.23 15.20 14.60
C CYS A 94 2.78 16.44 15.38
N GLY A 95 2.18 17.43 14.71
CA GLY A 95 1.53 18.57 15.37
C GLY A 95 0.19 18.19 15.99
N LEU A 96 -0.56 17.30 15.35
CA LEU A 96 -1.84 16.77 15.80
C LEU A 96 -1.65 15.50 16.64
N ASP A 97 -0.91 14.55 16.13
CA ASP A 97 -0.71 13.22 16.69
C ASP A 97 0.64 13.08 17.42
N LYS A 98 0.94 14.03 18.28
CA LYS A 98 2.20 14.12 19.03
C LYS A 98 2.54 12.84 19.81
N ALA A 99 1.53 12.16 20.35
CA ALA A 99 1.70 10.94 21.12
C ALA A 99 2.31 9.82 20.26
N VAL A 100 1.88 9.67 19.00
CA VAL A 100 2.47 8.72 18.04
C VAL A 100 3.94 9.04 17.83
N CYS A 101 4.27 10.29 17.51
CA CYS A 101 5.62 10.70 17.20
C CYS A 101 6.57 10.56 18.40
N THR A 102 6.09 10.79 19.62
CA THR A 102 6.83 10.53 20.85
C THR A 102 7.09 9.03 21.05
N LYS A 103 6.05 8.20 20.82
CA LYS A 103 6.13 6.75 20.99
C LYS A 103 7.18 6.11 20.07
N VAL A 104 7.29 6.60 18.84
CA VAL A 104 8.23 6.07 17.85
C VAL A 104 9.48 6.94 17.66
N ASP A 105 9.81 7.72 18.66
CA ASP A 105 11.10 8.43 18.80
C ASP A 105 11.40 9.38 17.62
N ILE A 106 10.42 10.26 17.28
CA ILE A 106 10.59 11.27 16.24
C ILE A 106 11.12 12.58 16.83
N HIS A 107 12.33 12.97 16.46
CA HIS A 107 13.02 14.17 16.94
C HIS A 107 13.32 15.22 15.87
N SER A 108 13.09 14.88 14.61
CA SER A 108 13.33 15.78 13.47
C SER A 108 12.34 15.55 12.35
N TYR A 109 12.14 16.57 11.49
CA TYR A 109 11.18 16.51 10.39
C TYR A 109 11.83 16.92 9.05
N PRO A 110 11.52 16.23 7.95
CA PRO A 110 10.78 14.96 7.91
C PRO A 110 11.61 13.78 8.43
N THR A 111 10.94 12.79 9.02
CA THR A 111 11.51 11.47 9.29
C THR A 111 10.69 10.43 8.55
N PHE A 112 11.36 9.41 8.01
CA PHE A 112 10.73 8.30 7.27
C PHE A 112 11.16 6.99 7.90
N LYS A 113 10.18 6.15 8.26
CA LYS A 113 10.41 4.85 8.90
C LYS A 113 9.61 3.75 8.24
N VAL A 114 10.15 2.54 8.24
CA VAL A 114 9.43 1.33 7.84
C VAL A 114 9.07 0.54 9.07
N PHE A 115 7.81 0.14 9.16
CA PHE A 115 7.29 -0.74 10.19
C PHE A 115 6.83 -2.06 9.57
N TYR A 116 7.02 -3.16 10.30
CA TYR A 116 6.53 -4.48 9.94
C TYR A 116 6.15 -5.22 11.21
N ASP A 117 4.96 -5.83 11.25
CA ASP A 117 4.42 -6.51 12.45
C ASP A 117 4.46 -5.63 13.72
N GLY A 118 4.27 -4.33 13.59
CA GLY A 118 4.25 -3.37 14.70
C GLY A 118 5.61 -2.84 15.15
N GLU A 119 6.70 -3.36 14.57
CA GLU A 119 8.07 -2.98 14.94
C GLU A 119 8.71 -2.09 13.86
N GLU A 120 9.54 -1.12 14.29
CA GLU A 120 10.36 -0.36 13.37
C GLU A 120 11.49 -1.26 12.84
N VAL A 121 11.50 -1.50 11.52
CA VAL A 121 12.49 -2.36 10.87
C VAL A 121 13.59 -1.56 10.16
N ALA A 122 13.29 -0.33 9.71
CA ALA A 122 14.25 0.53 9.04
C ALA A 122 13.91 2.02 9.13
N ARG A 123 14.93 2.87 8.97
CA ARG A 123 14.80 4.32 8.83
C ARG A 123 15.47 4.76 7.52
N TYR A 124 14.72 5.52 6.70
CA TYR A 124 15.23 6.04 5.44
C TYR A 124 16.04 7.32 5.63
N GLN A 125 17.23 7.35 5.06
CA GLN A 125 18.15 8.51 5.08
C GLN A 125 18.76 8.80 3.69
N GLY A 126 18.18 8.23 2.63
CA GLY A 126 18.65 8.36 1.26
C GLY A 126 18.14 9.60 0.54
N SER A 127 18.27 9.58 -0.78
CA SER A 127 17.81 10.63 -1.68
C SER A 127 16.30 10.81 -1.62
N ARG A 128 15.85 12.07 -1.69
CA ARG A 128 14.42 12.38 -1.67
C ARG A 128 13.86 12.36 -3.09
N ASP A 129 13.77 11.19 -3.66
CA ASP A 129 13.14 10.89 -4.94
C ASP A 129 12.36 9.57 -4.87
N VAL A 130 11.37 9.41 -5.75
CA VAL A 130 10.45 8.28 -5.73
C VAL A 130 11.17 6.95 -5.92
N GLU A 131 12.09 6.86 -6.87
CA GLU A 131 12.78 5.61 -7.21
C GLU A 131 13.67 5.11 -6.06
N SER A 132 14.43 6.01 -5.44
CA SER A 132 15.28 5.68 -4.28
C SER A 132 14.45 5.22 -3.10
N MET A 133 13.32 5.90 -2.80
CA MET A 133 12.42 5.53 -1.71
C MET A 133 11.70 4.21 -2.00
N LYS A 134 11.21 4.01 -3.21
CA LYS A 134 10.56 2.76 -3.64
C LYS A 134 11.52 1.58 -3.51
N THR A 135 12.70 1.69 -4.08
CA THR A 135 13.73 0.64 -4.00
C THR A 135 14.07 0.27 -2.56
N PHE A 136 14.20 1.28 -1.70
CA PHE A 136 14.49 1.05 -0.29
C PHE A 136 13.38 0.30 0.42
N VAL A 137 12.13 0.75 0.31
CA VAL A 137 11.03 0.12 1.04
C VAL A 137 10.75 -1.31 0.56
N LEU A 138 10.86 -1.57 -0.75
CA LEU A 138 10.77 -2.92 -1.30
C LEU A 138 11.82 -3.84 -0.67
N GLY A 139 13.07 -3.42 -0.66
CA GLY A 139 14.15 -4.22 -0.07
C GLY A 139 14.03 -4.45 1.44
N GLU A 140 13.54 -3.45 2.20
CA GLU A 140 13.33 -3.61 3.65
C GLU A 140 12.08 -4.46 3.96
N SER A 141 11.03 -4.37 3.15
CA SER A 141 9.84 -5.24 3.23
C SER A 141 10.21 -6.72 3.02
N GLU A 142 10.95 -7.03 1.97
CA GLU A 142 11.42 -8.40 1.69
C GLU A 142 12.26 -8.98 2.85
N LYS A 143 13.19 -8.18 3.39
CA LYS A 143 14.02 -8.59 4.54
C LYS A 143 13.18 -8.86 5.79
N ALA A 144 12.21 -7.99 6.07
CA ALA A 144 11.33 -8.12 7.24
C ALA A 144 10.45 -9.37 7.11
N ALA A 145 9.85 -9.61 5.93
CA ALA A 145 9.04 -10.79 5.66
C ALA A 145 9.85 -12.09 5.78
N ALA A 146 11.07 -12.11 5.22
CA ALA A 146 11.95 -13.29 5.34
C ALA A 146 12.29 -13.59 6.80
N LYS A 147 12.60 -12.57 7.60
CA LYS A 147 12.89 -12.72 9.04
C LYS A 147 11.68 -13.23 9.82
N ALA A 148 10.48 -12.74 9.52
CA ALA A 148 9.24 -13.20 10.15
C ALA A 148 9.00 -14.69 9.88
N LEU A 149 9.18 -15.14 8.63
CA LEU A 149 9.06 -16.55 8.24
C LEU A 149 10.08 -17.48 8.92
N GLU A 150 11.28 -16.99 9.21
CA GLU A 150 12.28 -17.76 9.96
C GLU A 150 11.87 -17.93 11.42
N SER A 151 11.37 -16.86 12.05
CA SER A 151 10.94 -16.90 13.46
C SER A 151 9.75 -17.84 13.69
N ASP A 152 8.82 -17.93 12.71
CA ASP A 152 7.65 -18.83 12.78
C ASP A 152 8.04 -20.32 12.65
N LYS A 153 9.21 -20.63 12.07
CA LYS A 153 9.69 -22.02 11.93
C LYS A 153 10.39 -22.54 13.19
N GLU A 154 10.81 -21.65 14.08
CA GLU A 154 11.52 -22.01 15.32
C GLU A 154 10.56 -22.24 16.50
N LEU A 155 9.25 -22.01 16.32
CA LEU A 155 8.18 -22.25 17.31
C LEU A 155 7.47 -23.58 17.05
#